data_c2edc978b38d6be6ba43af371e9c42b3
#
_entry.id   c2edc978b38d6be6ba43af371e9c42b3
#
_cell.length_a   1.000
_cell.length_b   1.000
_cell.length_c   1.000
_cell.angle_alpha   90.00
_cell.angle_beta   90.00
_cell.angle_gamma   90.00
#
_symmetry.space_group_name_H-M   'P 1'
#
loop_
_entity.id
_entity.type
_entity.pdbx_description
1 polymer ?
#
loop_
_entity_poly.entity_id
_entity_poly.type
_entity_poly.pdbx_seq_one_letter_code
_entity_poly.pdbx_strand_id
1 'polypeptide(L)'
;MRKNIKSYLMQALIAVMILFNIFVLNTYKLNTWYPTLYWVALAIISYLIFGLRNRVPSKFIDVIQLVFIYCMGYELITYLSGLILGFVRSPYSMQIVTMIKNIAPFLVMIIAQEVTRYAVVTRYKKNKYVLVSITIAIILYEISYSIGSYDLKSAAEIVKMLTILVGGSITKNCLCSYLVYRADYKPSILYRCVFELIIYVVPIYPNLGEYIEAMVAMIFPVLLLVSIMGLYEKKKYRKEKKNWFEIVVLWVPAIIVILFIVTLQTGVFKYRTMAIGSQSMYPNINKGDVVVIDQFKDEERCKEVVEGEVLVFKHDGIIIVHRVVKITKKNNRYIFNTKGDNNNAKDSYDIDQSQVVGVAKFRIPFIGGPSVWLSETING
;
A
#
# COMPACT_ATOMS: atom_id res chain seq x y z
N MET A 1 -13.73 -14.35 34.16
CA MET A 1 -12.33 -14.79 33.91
C MET A 1 -12.24 -15.98 32.96
N ARG A 2 -12.89 -17.11 33.16
CA ARG A 2 -12.79 -18.30 32.27
C ARG A 2 -13.14 -18.08 30.78
N LYS A 3 -13.99 -17.10 30.40
CA LYS A 3 -14.40 -16.89 29.01
C LYS A 3 -13.27 -16.36 28.10
N ASN A 4 -12.34 -15.57 28.63
CA ASN A 4 -11.29 -14.95 27.81
C ASN A 4 -10.09 -15.90 27.59
N ILE A 5 -9.90 -16.91 28.46
CA ILE A 5 -8.77 -17.86 28.40
C ILE A 5 -8.69 -18.54 27.03
N LYS A 6 -9.84 -18.96 26.47
CA LYS A 6 -9.90 -19.63 25.16
C LYS A 6 -9.42 -18.72 24.02
N SER A 7 -9.71 -17.40 24.09
CA SER A 7 -9.21 -16.45 23.08
C SER A 7 -7.71 -16.21 23.23
N TYR A 8 -7.19 -16.11 24.43
CA TYR A 8 -5.75 -15.98 24.66
C TYR A 8 -4.99 -17.24 24.26
N LEU A 9 -5.60 -18.44 24.43
CA LEU A 9 -5.02 -19.67 23.91
C LEU A 9 -4.87 -19.63 22.37
N MET A 10 -5.88 -19.18 21.65
CA MET A 10 -5.81 -19.02 20.19
C MET A 10 -4.71 -18.02 19.78
N GLN A 11 -4.58 -16.93 20.52
CA GLN A 11 -3.53 -15.94 20.25
C GLN A 11 -2.14 -16.49 20.58
N ALA A 12 -2.01 -17.28 21.63
CA ALA A 12 -0.75 -17.97 21.93
C ALA A 12 -0.35 -18.96 20.82
N LEU A 13 -1.31 -19.67 20.22
CA LEU A 13 -1.04 -20.53 19.06
C LEU A 13 -0.58 -19.70 17.84
N ILE A 14 -1.21 -18.55 17.60
CA ILE A 14 -0.73 -17.63 16.52
C ILE A 14 0.68 -17.13 16.84
N ALA A 15 0.99 -16.83 18.11
CA ALA A 15 2.34 -16.42 18.50
C ALA A 15 3.39 -17.51 18.24
N VAL A 16 3.06 -18.77 18.48
CA VAL A 16 3.91 -19.91 18.12
C VAL A 16 4.16 -19.94 16.61
N MET A 17 3.14 -19.68 15.80
CA MET A 17 3.31 -19.61 14.33
C MET A 17 4.19 -18.43 13.91
N ILE A 18 4.10 -17.28 14.56
CA ILE A 18 4.98 -16.13 14.31
C ILE A 18 6.45 -16.52 14.54
N LEU A 19 6.74 -17.16 15.66
CA LEU A 19 8.08 -17.65 15.98
C LEU A 19 8.55 -18.68 14.93
N PHE A 20 7.69 -19.59 14.53
CA PHE A 20 7.99 -20.59 13.50
C PHE A 20 8.31 -19.91 12.15
N ASN A 21 7.56 -18.88 11.75
CA ASN A 21 7.87 -18.12 10.52
C ASN A 21 9.27 -17.47 10.59
N ILE A 22 9.57 -16.79 11.70
CA ILE A 22 10.83 -16.06 11.85
C ILE A 22 12.03 -17.00 11.86
N PHE A 23 11.97 -18.07 12.64
CA PHE A 23 13.14 -18.94 12.89
C PHE A 23 13.25 -20.11 11.91
N VAL A 24 12.16 -20.56 11.31
CA VAL A 24 12.16 -21.76 10.47
C VAL A 24 11.86 -21.45 9.02
N LEU A 25 10.69 -20.86 8.72
CA LEU A 25 10.27 -20.64 7.32
C LEU A 25 11.18 -19.70 6.57
N ASN A 26 11.58 -18.57 7.18
CA ASN A 26 12.45 -17.60 6.55
C ASN A 26 13.88 -18.14 6.38
N THR A 27 14.35 -18.99 7.31
CA THR A 27 15.69 -19.57 7.24
C THR A 27 15.81 -20.68 6.20
N TYR A 28 14.84 -21.59 6.18
CA TYR A 28 14.89 -22.80 5.34
C TYR A 28 14.06 -22.71 4.06
N LYS A 29 13.36 -21.59 3.79
CA LYS A 29 12.49 -21.38 2.61
C LYS A 29 11.52 -22.55 2.37
N LEU A 30 10.88 -23.00 3.43
CA LEU A 30 9.94 -24.12 3.38
C LEU A 30 8.73 -23.81 2.50
N ASN A 31 8.05 -24.87 2.03
CA ASN A 31 6.88 -24.78 1.17
C ASN A 31 5.74 -23.98 1.85
N THR A 32 4.98 -23.21 1.06
CA THR A 32 3.82 -22.42 1.47
C THR A 32 2.67 -23.23 2.09
N TRP A 33 2.66 -24.56 1.91
CA TRP A 33 1.66 -25.43 2.51
C TRP A 33 1.79 -25.56 4.03
N TYR A 34 2.98 -25.41 4.63
CA TYR A 34 3.13 -25.48 6.08
C TYR A 34 2.33 -24.42 6.82
N PRO A 35 2.44 -23.11 6.51
CA PRO A 35 1.61 -22.09 7.15
C PRO A 35 0.12 -22.28 6.83
N THR A 36 -0.22 -22.76 5.64
CA THR A 36 -1.61 -23.03 5.25
C THR A 36 -2.24 -24.12 6.12
N LEU A 37 -1.57 -25.27 6.29
CA LEU A 37 -2.06 -26.36 7.13
C LEU A 37 -2.19 -25.94 8.60
N TYR A 38 -1.27 -25.13 9.09
CA TYR A 38 -1.35 -24.59 10.44
C TYR A 38 -2.60 -23.72 10.62
N TRP A 39 -2.89 -22.80 9.68
CA TRP A 39 -4.10 -21.98 9.72
C TRP A 39 -5.37 -22.81 9.59
N VAL A 40 -5.38 -23.87 8.80
CA VAL A 40 -6.49 -24.82 8.72
C VAL A 40 -6.72 -25.50 10.09
N ALA A 41 -5.66 -25.96 10.75
CA ALA A 41 -5.75 -26.50 12.10
C ALA A 41 -6.32 -25.47 13.10
N LEU A 42 -5.85 -24.21 13.05
CA LEU A 42 -6.40 -23.13 13.88
C LEU A 42 -7.88 -22.85 13.59
N ALA A 43 -8.29 -22.89 12.33
CA ALA A 43 -9.69 -22.70 11.96
C ALA A 43 -10.57 -23.83 12.50
N ILE A 44 -10.13 -25.08 12.41
CA ILE A 44 -10.82 -26.24 12.97
C ILE A 44 -10.91 -26.12 14.50
N ILE A 45 -9.81 -25.81 15.17
CA ILE A 45 -9.77 -25.62 16.62
C ILE A 45 -10.71 -24.48 17.03
N SER A 46 -10.69 -23.36 16.31
CA SER A 46 -11.57 -22.22 16.59
C SER A 46 -13.05 -22.56 16.41
N TYR A 47 -13.36 -23.35 15.39
CA TYR A 47 -14.72 -23.87 15.17
C TYR A 47 -15.19 -24.78 16.31
N LEU A 48 -14.36 -25.72 16.73
CA LEU A 48 -14.68 -26.64 17.83
C LEU A 48 -14.86 -25.92 19.18
N ILE A 49 -14.06 -24.88 19.44
CA ILE A 49 -14.10 -24.14 20.70
C ILE A 49 -15.24 -23.11 20.76
N PHE A 50 -15.48 -22.38 19.68
CA PHE A 50 -16.38 -21.22 19.67
C PHE A 50 -17.65 -21.45 18.87
N GLY A 51 -17.63 -22.39 17.90
CA GLY A 51 -18.66 -22.56 16.88
C GLY A 51 -18.72 -21.39 15.90
N LEU A 52 -19.36 -21.58 14.78
CA LEU A 52 -19.69 -20.48 13.86
C LEU A 52 -21.11 -20.02 14.16
N ARG A 53 -21.27 -18.74 14.44
CA ARG A 53 -22.57 -18.17 14.76
C ARG A 53 -23.30 -17.82 13.47
N ASN A 54 -24.30 -18.61 13.08
CA ASN A 54 -25.15 -18.34 11.92
C ASN A 54 -26.01 -17.10 12.20
N ARG A 55 -25.49 -15.91 11.94
CA ARG A 55 -26.25 -14.67 11.91
C ARG A 55 -26.07 -14.07 10.53
N VAL A 56 -27.17 -13.87 9.83
CA VAL A 56 -27.19 -12.98 8.64
C VAL A 56 -27.35 -11.55 9.16
N PRO A 57 -26.32 -10.71 9.09
CA PRO A 57 -26.44 -9.32 9.51
C PRO A 57 -27.43 -8.57 8.63
N SER A 58 -28.14 -7.61 9.20
CA SER A 58 -29.19 -6.85 8.50
C SER A 58 -28.75 -6.10 7.23
N LYS A 59 -27.44 -5.96 7.01
CA LYS A 59 -26.84 -5.26 5.87
C LYS A 59 -25.77 -6.10 5.14
N PHE A 60 -25.89 -7.43 5.24
CA PHE A 60 -24.89 -8.32 4.64
C PHE A 60 -24.78 -8.13 3.12
N ILE A 61 -25.94 -8.05 2.43
CA ILE A 61 -25.99 -7.88 0.97
C ILE A 61 -25.38 -6.53 0.58
N ASP A 62 -25.79 -5.43 1.27
CA ASP A 62 -25.25 -4.09 0.99
C ASP A 62 -23.73 -4.02 1.14
N VAL A 63 -23.18 -4.68 2.18
CA VAL A 63 -21.74 -4.69 2.45
C VAL A 63 -21.00 -5.50 1.39
N ILE A 64 -21.48 -6.69 1.03
CA ILE A 64 -20.78 -7.53 0.03
C ILE A 64 -20.82 -6.90 -1.35
N GLN A 65 -21.95 -6.26 -1.72
CA GLN A 65 -22.06 -5.50 -2.96
C GLN A 65 -21.10 -4.30 -2.99
N LEU A 66 -21.02 -3.56 -1.88
CA LEU A 66 -20.10 -2.43 -1.78
C LEU A 66 -18.64 -2.89 -1.91
N VAL A 67 -18.24 -3.95 -1.22
CA VAL A 67 -16.90 -4.53 -1.34
C VAL A 67 -16.62 -4.95 -2.78
N PHE A 68 -17.58 -5.62 -3.43
CA PHE A 68 -17.43 -6.05 -4.82
C PHE A 68 -17.26 -4.85 -5.78
N ILE A 69 -18.11 -3.82 -5.65
CA ILE A 69 -18.04 -2.60 -6.48
C ILE A 69 -16.68 -1.90 -6.30
N TYR A 70 -16.20 -1.77 -5.07
CA TYR A 70 -14.90 -1.17 -4.79
C TYR A 70 -13.75 -1.99 -5.38
N CYS A 71 -13.78 -3.33 -5.24
CA CYS A 71 -12.78 -4.20 -5.82
C CYS A 71 -12.75 -4.11 -7.35
N MET A 72 -13.91 -4.15 -8.00
CA MET A 72 -14.00 -4.02 -9.46
C MET A 72 -13.59 -2.63 -9.94
N GLY A 73 -13.98 -1.58 -9.22
CA GLY A 73 -13.56 -0.21 -9.50
C GLY A 73 -12.04 -0.04 -9.36
N TYR A 74 -11.46 -0.66 -8.37
CA TYR A 74 -10.00 -0.69 -8.19
C TYR A 74 -9.30 -1.35 -9.39
N GLU A 75 -9.70 -2.55 -9.76
CA GLU A 75 -9.11 -3.26 -10.89
C GLU A 75 -9.27 -2.45 -12.19
N LEU A 76 -10.44 -1.88 -12.42
CA LEU A 76 -10.68 -1.04 -13.60
C LEU A 76 -9.74 0.17 -13.64
N ILE A 77 -9.59 0.90 -12.54
CA ILE A 77 -8.73 2.08 -12.46
C ILE A 77 -7.25 1.68 -12.64
N THR A 78 -6.80 0.61 -12.02
CA THR A 78 -5.42 0.14 -12.15
C THR A 78 -5.11 -0.33 -13.57
N TYR A 79 -6.02 -1.05 -14.23
CA TYR A 79 -5.84 -1.45 -15.64
C TYR A 79 -5.89 -0.25 -16.60
N LEU A 80 -6.75 0.74 -16.35
CA LEU A 80 -6.74 1.98 -17.13
C LEU A 80 -5.43 2.75 -16.95
N SER A 81 -4.89 2.79 -15.72
CA SER A 81 -3.57 3.42 -15.50
C SER A 81 -2.44 2.66 -16.19
N GLY A 82 -2.57 1.34 -16.36
CA GLY A 82 -1.63 0.52 -17.12
C GLY A 82 -1.52 0.91 -18.60
N LEU A 83 -2.56 1.49 -19.20
CA LEU A 83 -2.49 2.04 -20.56
C LEU A 83 -1.50 3.21 -20.69
N ILE A 84 -1.26 3.92 -19.59
CA ILE A 84 -0.33 5.06 -19.53
C ILE A 84 1.04 4.62 -19.00
N LEU A 85 1.06 3.79 -17.95
CA LEU A 85 2.28 3.38 -17.25
C LEU A 85 2.92 2.11 -17.83
N GLY A 86 2.19 1.39 -18.69
CA GLY A 86 2.59 0.12 -19.26
C GLY A 86 2.12 -1.09 -18.45
N PHE A 87 2.31 -2.27 -19.04
CA PHE A 87 1.95 -3.56 -18.46
C PHE A 87 3.18 -4.46 -18.33
N VAL A 88 3.17 -5.29 -17.29
CA VAL A 88 4.18 -6.33 -17.08
C VAL A 88 3.52 -7.70 -17.19
N ARG A 89 4.24 -8.68 -17.73
CA ARG A 89 3.77 -10.07 -17.77
C ARG A 89 3.79 -10.66 -16.36
N SER A 90 2.75 -11.42 -16.05
CA SER A 90 2.73 -12.19 -14.80
C SER A 90 3.92 -13.15 -14.72
N PRO A 91 4.65 -13.22 -13.60
CA PRO A 91 5.74 -14.18 -13.42
C PRO A 91 5.24 -15.63 -13.28
N TYR A 92 3.92 -15.79 -13.20
CA TYR A 92 3.29 -17.10 -12.98
C TYR A 92 2.76 -17.69 -14.27
N SER A 93 2.86 -19.02 -14.39
CA SER A 93 2.33 -19.76 -15.56
C SER A 93 0.81 -19.73 -15.57
N MET A 94 0.22 -19.42 -16.75
CA MET A 94 -1.22 -19.41 -16.97
C MET A 94 -1.80 -20.78 -17.33
N GLN A 95 -1.01 -21.86 -17.24
CA GLN A 95 -1.55 -23.22 -17.36
C GLN A 95 -2.47 -23.50 -16.18
N ILE A 96 -3.69 -23.97 -16.46
CA ILE A 96 -4.77 -24.15 -15.46
C ILE A 96 -4.30 -24.96 -14.24
N VAL A 97 -3.59 -26.06 -14.45
CA VAL A 97 -3.10 -26.92 -13.36
C VAL A 97 -2.07 -26.18 -12.50
N THR A 98 -1.14 -25.44 -13.11
CA THR A 98 -0.13 -24.69 -12.39
C THR A 98 -0.75 -23.49 -11.66
N MET A 99 -1.70 -22.82 -12.30
CA MET A 99 -2.45 -21.71 -11.69
C MET A 99 -3.21 -22.18 -10.44
N ILE A 100 -3.91 -23.29 -10.51
CA ILE A 100 -4.60 -23.87 -9.35
C ILE A 100 -3.60 -24.24 -8.24
N LYS A 101 -2.47 -24.86 -8.57
CA LYS A 101 -1.40 -25.18 -7.59
C LYS A 101 -0.85 -23.93 -6.90
N ASN A 102 -0.71 -22.82 -7.62
CA ASN A 102 -0.22 -21.57 -7.05
C ASN A 102 -1.27 -20.87 -6.18
N ILE A 103 -2.54 -20.90 -6.56
CA ILE A 103 -3.63 -20.23 -5.84
C ILE A 103 -4.06 -21.00 -4.60
N ALA A 104 -4.15 -22.34 -4.69
CA ALA A 104 -4.77 -23.18 -3.68
C ALA A 104 -4.23 -22.95 -2.26
N PRO A 105 -2.91 -22.90 -1.99
CA PRO A 105 -2.43 -22.70 -0.62
C PRO A 105 -2.84 -21.34 -0.07
N PHE A 106 -2.77 -20.27 -0.86
CA PHE A 106 -3.13 -18.93 -0.41
C PHE A 106 -4.64 -18.78 -0.21
N LEU A 107 -5.47 -19.32 -1.11
CA LEU A 107 -6.92 -19.29 -0.98
C LEU A 107 -7.38 -20.02 0.29
N VAL A 108 -6.85 -21.23 0.53
CA VAL A 108 -7.17 -22.00 1.73
C VAL A 108 -6.71 -21.27 2.99
N MET A 109 -5.53 -20.65 2.96
CA MET A 109 -5.00 -19.85 4.07
C MET A 109 -5.88 -18.63 4.36
N ILE A 110 -6.30 -17.88 3.33
CA ILE A 110 -7.19 -16.72 3.47
C ILE A 110 -8.49 -17.15 4.16
N ILE A 111 -9.13 -18.21 3.66
CA ILE A 111 -10.38 -18.72 4.23
C ILE A 111 -10.18 -19.11 5.71
N ALA A 112 -9.13 -19.87 6.01
CA ALA A 112 -8.84 -20.33 7.36
C ALA A 112 -8.57 -19.17 8.34
N GLN A 113 -7.83 -18.14 7.90
CA GLN A 113 -7.56 -16.94 8.70
C GLN A 113 -8.85 -16.16 8.99
N GLU A 114 -9.70 -15.94 8.00
CA GLU A 114 -10.92 -15.17 8.18
C GLU A 114 -11.98 -15.94 9.01
N VAL A 115 -12.05 -17.26 8.87
CA VAL A 115 -12.88 -18.12 9.73
C VAL A 115 -12.40 -18.08 11.18
N THR A 116 -11.10 -18.17 11.42
CA THR A 116 -10.51 -18.03 12.77
C THR A 116 -10.82 -16.65 13.36
N ARG A 117 -10.62 -15.58 12.59
CA ARG A 117 -10.97 -14.21 13.00
C ARG A 117 -12.44 -14.09 13.36
N TYR A 118 -13.33 -14.64 12.51
CA TYR A 118 -14.77 -14.60 12.70
C TYR A 118 -15.19 -15.32 13.98
N ALA A 119 -14.68 -16.51 14.24
CA ALA A 119 -15.02 -17.31 15.42
C ALA A 119 -14.67 -16.54 16.72
N VAL A 120 -13.50 -15.89 16.76
CA VAL A 120 -13.06 -15.09 17.92
C VAL A 120 -13.85 -13.80 18.03
N VAL A 121 -13.93 -13.01 16.95
CA VAL A 121 -14.55 -11.67 16.95
C VAL A 121 -16.03 -11.74 17.28
N THR A 122 -16.77 -12.68 16.73
CA THR A 122 -18.22 -12.80 16.97
C THR A 122 -18.54 -13.25 18.40
N ARG A 123 -17.69 -14.05 19.00
CA ARG A 123 -17.84 -14.53 20.38
C ARG A 123 -17.53 -13.44 21.40
N TYR A 124 -16.52 -12.61 21.13
CA TYR A 124 -16.04 -11.56 22.03
C TYR A 124 -16.42 -10.15 21.58
N LYS A 125 -17.50 -9.98 20.84
CA LYS A 125 -17.94 -8.69 20.26
C LYS A 125 -18.03 -7.54 21.27
N LYS A 126 -18.30 -7.85 22.55
CA LYS A 126 -18.34 -6.85 23.65
C LYS A 126 -16.98 -6.56 24.27
N ASN A 127 -15.98 -7.42 24.05
CA ASN A 127 -14.64 -7.27 24.64
C ASN A 127 -13.68 -6.68 23.60
N LYS A 128 -13.46 -5.39 23.68
CA LYS A 128 -12.63 -4.62 22.73
C LYS A 128 -11.17 -5.04 22.74
N TYR A 129 -10.65 -5.42 23.89
CA TYR A 129 -9.25 -5.85 24.04
C TYR A 129 -8.99 -7.14 23.24
N VAL A 130 -9.94 -8.09 23.29
CA VAL A 130 -9.85 -9.33 22.48
C VAL A 130 -9.94 -9.03 21.00
N LEU A 131 -10.78 -8.05 20.58
CA LEU A 131 -10.90 -7.68 19.17
C LEU A 131 -9.59 -7.06 18.64
N VAL A 132 -8.98 -6.17 19.41
CA VAL A 132 -7.72 -5.55 19.02
C VAL A 132 -6.56 -6.54 19.07
N SER A 133 -6.48 -7.36 20.12
CA SER A 133 -5.37 -8.32 20.25
C SER A 133 -5.36 -9.39 19.16
N ILE A 134 -6.53 -9.90 18.72
CA ILE A 134 -6.57 -10.84 17.59
C ILE A 134 -6.17 -10.16 16.27
N THR A 135 -6.56 -8.89 16.09
CA THR A 135 -6.16 -8.12 14.90
C THR A 135 -4.63 -7.93 14.87
N ILE A 136 -4.04 -7.53 16.00
CA ILE A 136 -2.59 -7.38 16.15
C ILE A 136 -1.87 -8.71 15.91
N ALA A 137 -2.38 -9.81 16.45
CA ALA A 137 -1.77 -11.14 16.27
C ALA A 137 -1.72 -11.54 14.79
N ILE A 138 -2.77 -11.25 14.01
CA ILE A 138 -2.79 -11.55 12.56
C ILE A 138 -1.85 -10.60 11.80
N ILE A 139 -1.78 -9.32 12.17
CA ILE A 139 -0.82 -8.37 11.59
C ILE A 139 0.62 -8.85 11.81
N LEU A 140 0.96 -9.21 13.04
CA LEU A 140 2.29 -9.73 13.37
C LEU A 140 2.62 -11.02 12.63
N TYR A 141 1.62 -11.90 12.42
CA TYR A 141 1.79 -13.09 11.59
C TYR A 141 2.14 -12.72 10.14
N GLU A 142 1.41 -11.80 9.51
CA GLU A 142 1.67 -11.39 8.12
C GLU A 142 3.06 -10.74 7.98
N ILE A 143 3.43 -9.88 8.93
CA ILE A 143 4.76 -9.27 8.96
C ILE A 143 5.83 -10.34 9.09
N SER A 144 5.68 -11.30 10.02
CA SER A 144 6.65 -12.37 10.23
C SER A 144 6.83 -13.28 9.01
N TYR A 145 5.76 -13.47 8.23
CA TYR A 145 5.79 -14.26 7.00
C TYR A 145 6.60 -13.61 5.88
N SER A 146 6.56 -12.29 5.79
CA SER A 146 7.16 -11.53 4.68
C SER A 146 8.45 -10.78 5.05
N ILE A 147 8.82 -10.72 6.33
CA ILE A 147 9.98 -9.94 6.80
C ILE A 147 11.30 -10.41 6.18
N GLY A 148 11.42 -11.70 5.86
CA GLY A 148 12.62 -12.29 5.26
C GLY A 148 12.91 -11.85 3.82
N SER A 149 12.01 -11.12 3.17
CA SER A 149 12.21 -10.54 1.83
C SER A 149 12.87 -9.15 1.86
N TYR A 150 13.09 -8.57 3.06
CA TYR A 150 13.71 -7.25 3.24
C TYR A 150 15.10 -7.36 3.85
N ASP A 151 16.04 -6.53 3.37
CA ASP A 151 17.37 -6.42 3.97
C ASP A 151 17.35 -5.47 5.17
N LEU A 152 17.34 -6.04 6.37
CA LEU A 152 17.30 -5.28 7.63
C LEU A 152 18.61 -4.56 7.97
N LYS A 153 19.67 -4.69 7.15
CA LYS A 153 20.92 -3.93 7.31
C LYS A 153 20.84 -2.56 6.61
N SER A 154 19.98 -2.42 5.62
CA SER A 154 19.77 -1.17 4.88
C SER A 154 18.69 -0.32 5.53
N ALA A 155 19.01 0.92 5.92
CA ALA A 155 18.02 1.87 6.45
C ALA A 155 16.88 2.13 5.43
N ALA A 156 17.18 2.15 4.14
CA ALA A 156 16.20 2.33 3.09
C ALA A 156 15.21 1.14 3.01
N GLU A 157 15.71 -0.09 3.11
CA GLU A 157 14.87 -1.28 3.11
C GLU A 157 14.04 -1.41 4.40
N ILE A 158 14.57 -0.95 5.55
CA ILE A 158 13.78 -0.86 6.79
C ILE A 158 12.61 0.11 6.62
N VAL A 159 12.83 1.29 6.03
CA VAL A 159 11.76 2.27 5.79
C VAL A 159 10.73 1.70 4.81
N LYS A 160 11.15 1.02 3.75
CA LYS A 160 10.24 0.32 2.82
C LYS A 160 9.43 -0.76 3.54
N MET A 161 10.07 -1.58 4.35
CA MET A 161 9.39 -2.60 5.15
C MET A 161 8.34 -1.98 6.08
N LEU A 162 8.70 -0.93 6.81
CA LEU A 162 7.78 -0.26 7.74
C LEU A 162 6.58 0.37 7.00
N THR A 163 6.80 0.93 5.82
CA THR A 163 5.73 1.60 5.07
C THR A 163 4.89 0.61 4.27
N ILE A 164 5.50 -0.25 3.45
CA ILE A 164 4.78 -1.14 2.52
C ILE A 164 4.21 -2.34 3.27
N LEU A 165 5.07 -3.11 3.98
CA LEU A 165 4.64 -4.33 4.64
C LEU A 165 3.81 -4.04 5.90
N VAL A 166 4.36 -3.27 6.84
CA VAL A 166 3.68 -3.02 8.11
C VAL A 166 2.46 -2.12 7.92
N GLY A 167 2.59 -1.01 7.17
CA GLY A 167 1.49 -0.09 6.87
C GLY A 167 0.35 -0.77 6.12
N GLY A 168 0.67 -1.49 5.04
CA GLY A 168 -0.32 -2.25 4.26
C GLY A 168 -1.02 -3.33 5.08
N SER A 169 -0.27 -4.09 5.90
CA SER A 169 -0.84 -5.12 6.77
C SER A 169 -1.80 -4.54 7.82
N ILE A 170 -1.46 -3.39 8.42
CA ILE A 170 -2.32 -2.74 9.41
C ILE A 170 -3.63 -2.25 8.76
N THR A 171 -3.56 -1.51 7.66
CA THR A 171 -4.76 -0.96 6.99
C THR A 171 -5.70 -2.07 6.52
N LYS A 172 -5.15 -3.12 5.89
CA LYS A 172 -5.89 -4.31 5.46
C LYS A 172 -6.56 -5.02 6.62
N ASN A 173 -5.83 -5.33 7.69
CA ASN A 173 -6.38 -6.10 8.80
C ASN A 173 -7.37 -5.31 9.66
N CYS A 174 -7.25 -3.98 9.73
CA CYS A 174 -8.28 -3.12 10.31
C CYS A 174 -9.60 -3.22 9.53
N LEU A 175 -9.54 -3.15 8.19
CA LEU A 175 -10.70 -3.35 7.32
C LEU A 175 -11.32 -4.74 7.54
N CYS A 176 -10.53 -5.81 7.44
CA CYS A 176 -11.01 -7.19 7.59
C CYS A 176 -11.65 -7.42 8.96
N SER A 177 -11.04 -6.93 10.05
CA SER A 177 -11.59 -7.04 11.40
C SER A 177 -12.90 -6.26 11.56
N TYR A 178 -13.03 -5.10 10.91
CA TYR A 178 -14.27 -4.33 10.92
C TYR A 178 -15.38 -5.00 10.11
N LEU A 179 -15.07 -5.57 8.94
CA LEU A 179 -16.00 -6.36 8.13
C LEU A 179 -16.57 -7.52 8.92
N VAL A 180 -15.68 -8.29 9.58
CA VAL A 180 -16.06 -9.42 10.43
C VAL A 180 -16.88 -8.97 11.65
N TYR A 181 -16.51 -7.83 12.25
CA TYR A 181 -17.22 -7.28 13.40
C TYR A 181 -18.64 -6.82 13.07
N ARG A 182 -18.85 -6.19 11.91
CA ARG A 182 -20.14 -5.60 11.50
C ARG A 182 -20.98 -6.50 10.64
N ALA A 183 -20.37 -7.21 9.69
CA ALA A 183 -21.07 -8.04 8.72
C ALA A 183 -20.77 -9.55 8.94
N ASP A 184 -19.81 -10.08 8.16
CA ASP A 184 -19.45 -11.49 8.13
C ASP A 184 -18.01 -11.66 7.63
N TYR A 185 -17.46 -12.88 7.68
CA TYR A 185 -16.15 -13.21 7.11
C TYR A 185 -16.13 -13.24 5.57
N LYS A 186 -17.28 -13.46 4.92
CA LYS A 186 -17.37 -13.57 3.44
C LYS A 186 -16.94 -12.32 2.70
N PRO A 187 -17.37 -11.07 3.08
CA PRO A 187 -16.87 -9.86 2.44
C PRO A 187 -15.36 -9.66 2.61
N SER A 188 -14.80 -10.10 3.74
CA SER A 188 -13.36 -10.06 3.99
C SER A 188 -12.60 -11.03 3.07
N ILE A 189 -13.11 -12.25 2.89
CA ILE A 189 -12.55 -13.21 1.93
C ILE A 189 -12.61 -12.66 0.51
N LEU A 190 -13.76 -12.11 0.09
CA LEU A 190 -13.91 -11.51 -1.24
C LEU A 190 -12.85 -10.44 -1.50
N TYR A 191 -12.71 -9.48 -0.57
CA TYR A 191 -11.70 -8.44 -0.64
C TYR A 191 -10.28 -9.03 -0.80
N ARG A 192 -9.90 -9.94 0.07
CA ARG A 192 -8.56 -10.54 0.06
C ARG A 192 -8.30 -11.38 -1.19
N CYS A 193 -9.29 -12.12 -1.67
CA CYS A 193 -9.14 -12.91 -2.89
C CYS A 193 -8.85 -12.02 -4.10
N VAL A 194 -9.52 -10.88 -4.24
CA VAL A 194 -9.25 -9.96 -5.35
C VAL A 194 -7.84 -9.39 -5.24
N PHE A 195 -7.44 -8.86 -4.07
CA PHE A 195 -6.16 -8.19 -3.91
C PHE A 195 -4.95 -9.11 -3.83
N GLU A 196 -5.09 -10.29 -3.21
CA GLU A 196 -3.96 -11.18 -2.96
C GLU A 196 -3.80 -12.27 -4.06
N LEU A 197 -4.87 -12.60 -4.80
CA LEU A 197 -4.83 -13.70 -5.76
C LEU A 197 -4.90 -13.29 -7.23
N ILE A 198 -5.24 -12.04 -7.55
CA ILE A 198 -5.41 -11.58 -8.93
C ILE A 198 -4.16 -11.81 -9.78
N ILE A 199 -2.97 -11.60 -9.23
CA ILE A 199 -1.69 -11.76 -9.93
C ILE A 199 -1.45 -13.19 -10.45
N TYR A 200 -2.08 -14.19 -9.83
CA TYR A 200 -1.98 -15.59 -10.27
C TYR A 200 -2.97 -15.95 -11.39
N VAL A 201 -3.97 -15.10 -11.64
CA VAL A 201 -5.06 -15.35 -12.58
C VAL A 201 -4.88 -14.57 -13.88
N VAL A 202 -4.28 -13.39 -13.80
CA VAL A 202 -4.16 -12.49 -14.96
C VAL A 202 -2.80 -12.67 -15.65
N PRO A 203 -2.76 -12.74 -17.00
CA PRO A 203 -1.51 -12.91 -17.76
C PRO A 203 -0.64 -11.63 -17.77
N ILE A 204 -1.26 -10.47 -17.63
CA ILE A 204 -0.61 -9.16 -17.59
C ILE A 204 -1.21 -8.34 -16.46
N TYR A 205 -0.41 -7.53 -15.82
CA TYR A 205 -0.85 -6.58 -14.81
C TYR A 205 -0.20 -5.21 -14.99
N PRO A 206 -0.83 -4.12 -14.55
CA PRO A 206 -0.31 -2.77 -14.70
C PRO A 206 1.02 -2.60 -13.96
N ASN A 207 2.00 -1.94 -14.59
CA ASN A 207 3.28 -1.61 -13.97
C ASN A 207 3.15 -0.29 -13.20
N LEU A 208 2.55 -0.33 -12.03
CA LEU A 208 2.39 0.85 -11.19
C LEU A 208 3.71 1.27 -10.50
N GLY A 209 4.64 0.33 -10.37
CA GLY A 209 5.88 0.49 -9.59
C GLY A 209 5.62 0.48 -8.08
N GLU A 210 6.65 0.15 -7.31
CA GLU A 210 6.59 -0.07 -5.85
C GLU A 210 5.87 1.05 -5.08
N TYR A 211 6.05 2.29 -5.53
CA TYR A 211 5.48 3.48 -4.90
C TYR A 211 3.95 3.55 -4.98
N ILE A 212 3.40 3.46 -6.20
CA ILE A 212 1.95 3.56 -6.41
C ILE A 212 1.26 2.33 -5.84
N GLU A 213 1.85 1.15 -6.01
CA GLU A 213 1.35 -0.09 -5.42
C GLU A 213 1.23 0.00 -3.90
N ALA A 214 2.28 0.50 -3.22
CA ALA A 214 2.26 0.70 -1.77
C ALA A 214 1.22 1.73 -1.33
N MET A 215 1.11 2.85 -2.06
CA MET A 215 0.13 3.88 -1.78
C MET A 215 -1.29 3.35 -1.89
N VAL A 216 -1.57 2.61 -2.94
CA VAL A 216 -2.88 2.01 -3.17
C VAL A 216 -3.19 0.93 -2.14
N ALA A 217 -2.23 0.06 -1.83
CA ALA A 217 -2.39 -0.99 -0.83
C ALA A 217 -2.75 -0.44 0.57
N MET A 218 -2.34 0.80 0.89
CA MET A 218 -2.67 1.45 2.16
C MET A 218 -3.95 2.28 2.09
N ILE A 219 -4.14 3.09 1.05
CA ILE A 219 -5.27 4.03 0.95
C ILE A 219 -6.57 3.29 0.67
N PHE A 220 -6.56 2.30 -0.20
CA PHE A 220 -7.77 1.63 -0.63
C PHE A 220 -8.54 0.93 0.50
N PRO A 221 -7.92 0.15 1.41
CA PRO A 221 -8.62 -0.40 2.56
C PRO A 221 -9.26 0.66 3.46
N VAL A 222 -8.61 1.82 3.59
CA VAL A 222 -9.14 2.94 4.40
C VAL A 222 -10.37 3.56 3.74
N LEU A 223 -10.34 3.81 2.43
CA LEU A 223 -11.49 4.32 1.68
C LEU A 223 -12.70 3.38 1.77
N LEU A 224 -12.47 2.09 1.57
CA LEU A 224 -13.51 1.08 1.70
C LEU A 224 -14.06 1.01 3.13
N LEU A 225 -13.18 1.07 4.14
CA LEU A 225 -13.57 1.09 5.56
C LEU A 225 -14.49 2.28 5.87
N VAL A 226 -14.11 3.49 5.46
CA VAL A 226 -14.90 4.71 5.66
C VAL A 226 -16.28 4.59 4.99
N SER A 227 -16.32 4.06 3.76
CA SER A 227 -17.55 3.85 3.03
C SER A 227 -18.48 2.85 3.72
N ILE A 228 -17.94 1.74 4.23
CA ILE A 228 -18.72 0.76 5.00
C ILE A 228 -19.20 1.36 6.32
N MET A 229 -18.37 2.14 7.02
CA MET A 229 -18.80 2.85 8.24
C MET A 229 -19.98 3.77 7.94
N GLY A 230 -19.94 4.52 6.83
CA GLY A 230 -21.04 5.36 6.37
C GLY A 230 -22.36 4.63 6.13
N LEU A 231 -22.32 3.38 5.64
CA LEU A 231 -23.54 2.55 5.51
C LEU A 231 -24.22 2.30 6.86
N TYR A 232 -23.45 2.12 7.92
CA TYR A 232 -23.99 1.86 9.25
C TYR A 232 -24.42 3.13 9.98
N GLU A 233 -23.81 4.29 9.70
CA GLU A 233 -24.16 5.58 10.32
C GLU A 233 -25.47 6.15 9.81
N LYS A 234 -25.81 5.98 8.53
CA LYS A 234 -27.05 6.51 7.91
C LYS A 234 -28.39 6.11 8.58
N LYS A 235 -28.38 5.14 9.52
CA LYS A 235 -29.59 4.71 10.26
C LYS A 235 -29.65 5.21 11.72
N LYS A 236 -28.68 6.01 12.20
CA LYS A 236 -28.63 6.44 13.59
C LYS A 236 -28.75 7.95 13.75
N TYR A 237 -29.98 8.47 13.79
CA TYR A 237 -30.27 9.82 14.30
C TYR A 237 -30.01 9.97 15.82
N ARG A 238 -29.61 8.95 16.52
CA ARG A 238 -29.22 8.98 17.93
C ARG A 238 -27.71 8.96 18.07
N LYS A 239 -27.12 10.01 18.67
CA LYS A 239 -25.70 10.07 19.08
C LYS A 239 -25.33 8.90 20.01
N GLU A 240 -25.15 7.71 19.47
CA GLU A 240 -24.49 6.66 20.24
C GLU A 240 -23.00 6.95 20.25
N LYS A 241 -22.43 6.90 21.47
CA LYS A 241 -20.98 7.06 21.71
C LYS A 241 -20.25 6.04 20.84
N LYS A 242 -19.43 6.52 19.88
CA LYS A 242 -18.61 5.63 19.03
C LYS A 242 -17.83 4.66 19.92
N ASN A 243 -17.86 3.39 19.54
CA ASN A 243 -17.14 2.38 20.29
C ASN A 243 -15.64 2.64 20.12
N TRP A 244 -14.87 2.58 21.20
CA TRP A 244 -13.41 2.76 21.15
C TRP A 244 -12.74 1.90 20.05
N PHE A 245 -13.19 0.65 19.83
CA PHE A 245 -12.72 -0.19 18.73
C PHE A 245 -12.92 0.47 17.35
N GLU A 246 -14.08 1.07 17.09
CA GLU A 246 -14.35 1.76 15.82
C GLU A 246 -13.49 3.01 15.64
N ILE A 247 -13.17 3.68 16.74
CA ILE A 247 -12.25 4.82 16.73
C ILE A 247 -10.84 4.36 16.36
N VAL A 248 -10.32 3.32 17.01
CA VAL A 248 -8.97 2.78 16.72
C VAL A 248 -8.87 2.27 15.27
N VAL A 249 -9.86 1.50 14.82
CA VAL A 249 -9.89 0.95 13.45
C VAL A 249 -9.94 2.04 12.38
N LEU A 250 -10.49 3.21 12.68
CA LEU A 250 -10.51 4.35 11.75
C LEU A 250 -9.22 5.16 11.79
N TRP A 251 -8.79 5.57 13.00
CA TRP A 251 -7.71 6.54 13.16
C TRP A 251 -6.31 5.92 12.95
N VAL A 252 -6.10 4.66 13.36
CA VAL A 252 -4.80 4.02 13.18
C VAL A 252 -4.42 3.90 11.69
N PRO A 253 -5.28 3.37 10.80
CA PRO A 253 -4.99 3.36 9.37
C PRO A 253 -4.82 4.77 8.78
N ALA A 254 -5.64 5.74 9.20
CA ALA A 254 -5.51 7.11 8.71
C ALA A 254 -4.15 7.74 9.06
N ILE A 255 -3.67 7.55 10.30
CA ILE A 255 -2.34 8.02 10.73
C ILE A 255 -1.24 7.33 9.91
N ILE A 256 -1.36 6.03 9.64
CA ILE A 256 -0.38 5.29 8.84
C ILE A 256 -0.30 5.82 7.42
N VAL A 257 -1.44 6.11 6.78
CA VAL A 257 -1.47 6.73 5.46
C VAL A 257 -0.76 8.09 5.48
N ILE A 258 -1.00 8.91 6.51
CA ILE A 258 -0.32 10.21 6.67
C ILE A 258 1.20 10.01 6.82
N LEU A 259 1.63 9.10 7.69
CA LEU A 259 3.06 8.80 7.88
C LEU A 259 3.69 8.30 6.58
N PHE A 260 3.00 7.45 5.82
CA PHE A 260 3.46 7.02 4.51
C PHE A 260 3.64 8.20 3.55
N ILE A 261 2.66 9.09 3.44
CA ILE A 261 2.78 10.29 2.59
C ILE A 261 4.02 11.11 2.98
N VAL A 262 4.32 11.23 4.28
CA VAL A 262 5.54 11.90 4.75
C VAL A 262 6.81 11.16 4.31
N THR A 263 6.83 9.81 4.34
CA THR A 263 8.02 9.06 3.91
C THR A 263 8.33 9.21 2.40
N LEU A 264 7.36 9.62 1.59
CA LEU A 264 7.57 9.92 0.17
C LEU A 264 8.54 11.08 -0.05
N GLN A 265 8.67 11.96 0.93
CA GLN A 265 9.61 13.10 0.89
C GLN A 265 11.06 12.66 1.18
N THR A 266 11.26 11.48 1.76
CA THR A 266 12.60 11.03 2.20
C THR A 266 13.52 10.58 1.07
N GLY A 267 12.98 10.37 -0.15
CA GLY A 267 13.76 9.86 -1.29
C GLY A 267 14.16 8.39 -1.20
N VAL A 268 13.59 7.62 -0.25
CA VAL A 268 13.80 6.17 -0.13
C VAL A 268 13.24 5.41 -1.33
N PHE A 269 12.09 5.85 -1.84
CA PHE A 269 11.44 5.25 -3.00
C PHE A 269 12.08 5.72 -4.33
N LYS A 270 11.86 4.96 -5.40
CA LYS A 270 12.26 5.32 -6.76
C LYS A 270 11.66 6.67 -7.17
N TYR A 271 10.41 6.91 -6.78
CA TYR A 271 9.72 8.16 -7.07
C TYR A 271 9.71 9.08 -5.85
N ARG A 272 9.87 10.38 -6.11
CA ARG A 272 9.79 11.45 -5.13
C ARG A 272 8.79 12.49 -5.60
N THR A 273 8.06 13.10 -4.66
CA THR A 273 7.18 14.21 -4.95
C THR A 273 7.86 15.54 -4.58
N MET A 274 7.62 16.58 -5.38
CA MET A 274 8.11 17.93 -5.10
C MET A 274 7.06 18.96 -5.51
N ALA A 275 6.77 19.93 -4.62
CA ALA A 275 5.90 21.06 -4.94
C ALA A 275 6.68 22.10 -5.74
N ILE A 276 6.05 22.67 -6.78
CA ILE A 276 6.65 23.66 -7.67
C ILE A 276 6.38 25.07 -7.15
N GLY A 277 7.46 25.78 -6.79
CA GLY A 277 7.40 27.14 -6.25
C GLY A 277 7.42 28.25 -7.28
N SER A 278 7.77 27.97 -8.54
CA SER A 278 7.95 28.99 -9.60
C SER A 278 7.01 28.77 -10.80
N GLN A 279 6.94 29.78 -11.68
CA GLN A 279 6.17 29.68 -12.93
C GLN A 279 7.05 29.47 -14.17
N SER A 280 8.31 29.12 -14.02
CA SER A 280 9.24 28.93 -15.14
C SER A 280 8.81 27.86 -16.14
N MET A 281 7.96 26.93 -15.73
CA MET A 281 7.45 25.83 -16.54
C MET A 281 5.99 26.00 -16.98
N TYR A 282 5.41 27.21 -16.80
CA TYR A 282 4.06 27.53 -17.31
C TYR A 282 4.02 27.42 -18.85
N PRO A 283 2.95 26.95 -19.48
CA PRO A 283 1.68 26.46 -18.88
C PRO A 283 1.68 24.98 -18.52
N ASN A 284 2.76 24.26 -18.81
CA ASN A 284 2.79 22.80 -18.63
C ASN A 284 2.83 22.37 -17.16
N ILE A 285 3.57 23.11 -16.32
CA ILE A 285 3.64 22.89 -14.87
C ILE A 285 3.49 24.26 -14.20
N ASN A 286 2.51 24.36 -13.29
CA ASN A 286 2.17 25.61 -12.62
C ASN A 286 2.76 25.67 -11.21
N LYS A 287 2.96 26.88 -10.70
CA LYS A 287 3.22 27.11 -9.28
C LYS A 287 2.08 26.50 -8.45
N GLY A 288 2.41 25.73 -7.43
CA GLY A 288 1.44 24.99 -6.60
C GLY A 288 1.08 23.60 -7.12
N ASP A 289 1.61 23.17 -8.27
CA ASP A 289 1.53 21.76 -8.69
C ASP A 289 2.54 20.92 -7.91
N VAL A 290 2.29 19.64 -7.80
CA VAL A 290 3.26 18.63 -7.34
C VAL A 290 3.73 17.85 -8.56
N VAL A 291 5.03 17.74 -8.75
CA VAL A 291 5.61 16.83 -9.75
C VAL A 291 6.09 15.56 -9.09
N VAL A 292 5.88 14.44 -9.78
CA VAL A 292 6.41 13.13 -9.41
C VAL A 292 7.67 12.90 -10.23
N ILE A 293 8.79 12.75 -9.53
CA ILE A 293 10.14 12.64 -10.07
C ILE A 293 10.59 11.20 -10.00
N ASP A 294 10.98 10.61 -11.13
CA ASP A 294 11.75 9.35 -11.17
C ASP A 294 13.20 9.69 -10.79
N GLN A 295 13.59 9.38 -9.56
CA GLN A 295 14.90 9.73 -9.03
C GLN A 295 16.02 8.86 -9.62
N PHE A 296 17.12 9.49 -9.95
CA PHE A 296 18.34 8.81 -10.35
C PHE A 296 19.24 8.65 -9.11
N LYS A 297 19.33 7.44 -8.61
CA LYS A 297 20.28 7.08 -7.54
C LYS A 297 21.67 6.76 -8.09
N ASP A 298 21.74 6.52 -9.39
CA ASP A 298 22.93 6.21 -10.13
C ASP A 298 23.06 7.18 -11.32
N GLU A 299 24.24 7.79 -11.48
CA GLU A 299 24.53 8.70 -12.59
C GLU A 299 24.44 8.01 -13.96
N GLU A 300 24.62 6.68 -14.02
CA GLU A 300 24.47 5.92 -15.26
C GLU A 300 23.07 6.02 -15.87
N ARG A 301 22.04 6.27 -15.05
CA ARG A 301 20.68 6.46 -15.54
C ARG A 301 20.48 7.74 -16.35
N CYS A 302 21.41 8.67 -16.30
CA CYS A 302 21.39 9.87 -17.16
C CYS A 302 21.41 9.53 -18.66
N LYS A 303 21.87 8.33 -19.05
CA LYS A 303 21.78 7.83 -20.43
C LYS A 303 20.33 7.58 -20.91
N GLU A 304 19.39 7.43 -19.99
CA GLU A 304 17.97 7.19 -20.28
C GLU A 304 17.21 8.48 -20.60
N VAL A 305 17.80 9.65 -20.29
CA VAL A 305 17.18 10.96 -20.53
C VAL A 305 17.18 11.27 -22.02
N VAL A 306 16.02 11.73 -22.51
CA VAL A 306 15.88 12.18 -23.92
C VAL A 306 15.56 13.68 -23.98
N GLU A 307 15.90 14.30 -25.12
CA GLU A 307 15.56 15.70 -25.38
C GLU A 307 14.03 15.89 -25.35
N GLY A 308 13.58 16.95 -24.72
CA GLY A 308 12.15 17.21 -24.48
C GLY A 308 11.62 16.75 -23.14
N GLU A 309 12.31 15.85 -22.40
CA GLU A 309 11.92 15.50 -21.03
C GLU A 309 12.15 16.65 -20.04
N VAL A 310 11.39 16.64 -18.95
CA VAL A 310 11.54 17.66 -17.88
C VAL A 310 12.52 17.12 -16.85
N LEU A 311 13.72 17.71 -16.85
CA LEU A 311 14.81 17.36 -15.94
C LEU A 311 14.66 18.08 -14.60
N VAL A 312 14.94 17.36 -13.52
CA VAL A 312 15.06 17.90 -12.16
C VAL A 312 16.52 17.80 -11.77
N PHE A 313 17.13 18.92 -11.45
CA PHE A 313 18.56 19.01 -11.14
C PHE A 313 18.85 20.02 -10.04
N LYS A 314 20.04 19.92 -9.44
CA LYS A 314 20.51 20.83 -8.39
C LYS A 314 21.55 21.77 -8.96
N HIS A 315 21.30 23.09 -8.87
CA HIS A 315 22.25 24.12 -9.27
C HIS A 315 22.30 25.18 -8.18
N ASP A 316 23.48 25.57 -7.76
CA ASP A 316 23.74 26.54 -6.67
C ASP A 316 22.95 26.29 -5.39
N GLY A 317 22.80 25.01 -5.03
CA GLY A 317 22.06 24.59 -3.83
C GLY A 317 20.53 24.53 -4.00
N ILE A 318 20.00 25.04 -5.13
CA ILE A 318 18.55 25.08 -5.42
C ILE A 318 18.18 23.94 -6.37
N ILE A 319 17.00 23.34 -6.16
CA ILE A 319 16.44 22.35 -7.09
C ILE A 319 15.64 23.09 -8.15
N ILE A 320 16.00 22.86 -9.41
CA ILE A 320 15.40 23.47 -10.59
C ILE A 320 14.72 22.39 -11.43
N VAL A 321 13.60 22.75 -12.05
CA VAL A 321 12.81 21.86 -12.92
C VAL A 321 12.66 22.55 -14.26
N HIS A 322 13.43 22.13 -15.27
CA HIS A 322 13.40 22.69 -16.63
C HIS A 322 13.42 21.57 -17.67
N ARG A 323 13.04 21.93 -18.91
CA ARG A 323 13.01 20.98 -20.04
C ARG A 323 14.38 20.86 -20.68
N VAL A 324 14.78 19.64 -21.00
CA VAL A 324 16.00 19.34 -21.75
C VAL A 324 15.83 19.79 -23.20
N VAL A 325 16.71 20.68 -23.64
CA VAL A 325 16.74 21.21 -25.03
C VAL A 325 17.80 20.55 -25.87
N LYS A 326 18.94 20.17 -25.24
CA LYS A 326 20.03 19.48 -25.92
C LYS A 326 20.82 18.62 -24.94
N ILE A 327 21.24 17.47 -25.42
CA ILE A 327 22.10 16.54 -24.70
C ILE A 327 23.44 16.47 -25.42
N THR A 328 24.55 16.61 -24.72
CA THR A 328 25.89 16.48 -25.27
C THR A 328 26.70 15.50 -24.43
N LYS A 329 27.44 14.60 -25.09
CA LYS A 329 28.34 13.68 -24.39
C LYS A 329 29.78 14.15 -24.55
N LYS A 330 30.42 14.50 -23.42
CA LYS A 330 31.86 14.91 -23.37
C LYS A 330 32.56 14.04 -22.34
N ASN A 331 33.73 13.49 -22.70
CA ASN A 331 34.57 12.67 -21.80
C ASN A 331 33.77 11.58 -21.08
N ASN A 332 32.89 10.89 -21.78
CA ASN A 332 31.99 9.85 -21.26
C ASN A 332 30.97 10.32 -20.21
N ARG A 333 30.76 11.64 -20.05
CA ARG A 333 29.74 12.25 -19.19
C ARG A 333 28.64 12.90 -20.03
N TYR A 334 27.42 12.88 -19.52
CA TYR A 334 26.29 13.55 -20.11
C TYR A 334 26.18 14.98 -19.57
N ILE A 335 26.02 15.93 -20.48
CA ILE A 335 25.83 17.35 -20.20
C ILE A 335 24.50 17.76 -20.81
N PHE A 336 23.66 18.40 -20.03
CA PHE A 336 22.31 18.79 -20.41
C PHE A 336 22.21 20.31 -20.50
N ASN A 337 21.68 20.83 -21.60
CA ASN A 337 21.22 22.18 -21.72
C ASN A 337 19.72 22.22 -21.53
N THR A 338 19.24 23.06 -20.63
CA THR A 338 17.83 23.12 -20.22
C THR A 338 17.23 24.49 -20.49
N LYS A 339 15.89 24.54 -20.47
CA LYS A 339 15.12 25.78 -20.59
C LYS A 339 13.79 25.63 -19.84
N GLY A 340 13.39 26.61 -19.06
CA GLY A 340 12.03 26.72 -18.57
C GLY A 340 11.04 26.96 -19.71
N ASP A 341 9.90 26.30 -19.71
CA ASP A 341 8.90 26.43 -20.78
C ASP A 341 8.41 27.90 -20.95
N ASN A 342 8.38 28.64 -19.85
CA ASN A 342 7.97 30.05 -19.83
C ASN A 342 9.15 31.05 -19.97
N ASN A 343 10.38 30.56 -20.06
CA ASN A 343 11.54 31.44 -20.16
C ASN A 343 11.78 31.85 -21.61
N ASN A 344 12.27 33.05 -21.85
CA ASN A 344 12.59 33.53 -23.19
C ASN A 344 13.87 32.89 -23.76
N ALA A 345 14.85 32.60 -22.90
CA ALA A 345 16.15 32.06 -23.27
C ALA A 345 16.41 30.70 -22.59
N LYS A 346 17.38 29.96 -23.14
CA LYS A 346 17.95 28.77 -22.48
C LYS A 346 18.69 29.18 -21.22
N ASP A 347 18.85 28.24 -20.30
CA ASP A 347 19.68 28.44 -19.11
C ASP A 347 21.13 28.74 -19.54
N SER A 348 21.76 29.66 -18.86
CA SER A 348 23.12 30.14 -19.22
C SER A 348 24.25 29.19 -18.79
N TYR A 349 23.90 28.10 -18.13
CA TYR A 349 24.82 27.11 -17.59
C TYR A 349 24.51 25.71 -18.13
N ASP A 350 25.54 24.89 -18.18
CA ASP A 350 25.46 23.48 -18.54
C ASP A 350 25.25 22.63 -17.28
N ILE A 351 24.42 21.62 -17.34
CA ILE A 351 24.12 20.70 -16.23
C ILE A 351 24.92 19.40 -16.42
N ASP A 352 25.86 19.15 -15.51
CA ASP A 352 26.57 17.86 -15.47
C ASP A 352 25.67 16.73 -14.91
N GLN A 353 25.90 15.50 -15.36
CA GLN A 353 25.10 14.34 -14.90
C GLN A 353 25.08 14.19 -13.37
N SER A 354 26.13 14.62 -12.66
CA SER A 354 26.19 14.58 -11.18
C SER A 354 25.21 15.52 -10.49
N GLN A 355 24.72 16.53 -11.21
CA GLN A 355 23.74 17.51 -10.71
C GLN A 355 22.30 17.02 -10.90
N VAL A 356 22.10 15.96 -11.71
CA VAL A 356 20.77 15.45 -12.04
C VAL A 356 20.17 14.70 -10.86
N VAL A 357 18.99 15.12 -10.44
CA VAL A 357 18.20 14.44 -9.41
C VAL A 357 17.27 13.40 -10.02
N GLY A 358 16.75 13.64 -11.23
CA GLY A 358 15.87 12.74 -11.93
C GLY A 358 15.04 13.43 -13.02
N VAL A 359 14.01 12.72 -13.50
CA VAL A 359 13.09 13.21 -14.53
C VAL A 359 11.68 13.30 -13.97
N ALA A 360 10.99 14.43 -14.21
CA ALA A 360 9.59 14.60 -13.86
C ALA A 360 8.72 13.78 -14.81
N LYS A 361 7.97 12.81 -14.29
CA LYS A 361 7.14 11.90 -15.11
C LYS A 361 5.71 12.39 -15.28
N PHE A 362 5.11 12.93 -14.22
CA PHE A 362 3.77 13.54 -14.29
C PHE A 362 3.56 14.58 -13.19
N ARG A 363 2.56 15.42 -13.37
CA ARG A 363 2.15 16.45 -12.41
C ARG A 363 0.80 16.13 -11.78
N ILE A 364 0.63 16.56 -10.55
CA ILE A 364 -0.64 16.57 -9.83
C ILE A 364 -1.01 18.02 -9.58
N PRO A 365 -2.06 18.57 -10.24
CA PRO A 365 -2.39 19.98 -10.15
C PRO A 365 -2.84 20.38 -8.73
N PHE A 366 -2.48 21.58 -8.30
CA PHE A 366 -2.98 22.31 -7.11
C PHE A 366 -2.64 21.70 -5.74
N ILE A 367 -2.20 20.46 -5.63
CA ILE A 367 -1.97 19.78 -4.32
C ILE A 367 -0.77 20.38 -3.57
N GLY A 368 0.21 20.94 -4.27
CA GLY A 368 1.39 21.56 -3.69
C GLY A 368 1.17 22.96 -3.12
N GLY A 369 0.02 23.58 -3.38
CA GLY A 369 -0.27 24.96 -2.95
C GLY A 369 -0.02 25.22 -1.47
N PRO A 370 -0.50 24.41 -0.52
CA PRO A 370 -0.22 24.58 0.91
C PRO A 370 1.26 24.53 1.27
N SER A 371 2.05 23.63 0.63
CA SER A 371 3.50 23.53 0.85
C SER A 371 4.24 24.75 0.33
N VAL A 372 3.85 25.26 -0.84
CA VAL A 372 4.45 26.48 -1.43
C VAL A 372 4.14 27.68 -0.56
N TRP A 373 2.87 27.86 -0.16
CA TRP A 373 2.45 28.93 0.74
C TRP A 373 3.22 28.92 2.07
N LEU A 374 3.36 27.73 2.69
CA LEU A 374 4.11 27.59 3.93
C LEU A 374 5.59 27.96 3.75
N SER A 375 6.21 27.50 2.65
CA SER A 375 7.60 27.83 2.32
C SER A 375 7.83 29.32 2.10
N GLU A 376 6.90 30.01 1.44
CA GLU A 376 6.95 31.47 1.23
C GLU A 376 6.73 32.25 2.53
N THR A 377 5.91 31.73 3.44
CA THR A 377 5.67 32.37 4.74
C THR A 377 6.85 32.24 5.70
N ILE A 378 7.62 31.15 5.59
CA ILE A 378 8.79 30.91 6.47
C ILE A 378 10.06 31.59 5.94
N ASN A 379 10.25 31.65 4.61
CA ASN A 379 11.46 32.12 3.96
C ASN A 379 11.34 33.53 3.34
N GLY A 380 10.16 34.11 3.35
CA GLY A 380 9.89 35.51 2.98
C GLY A 380 9.85 36.37 4.21
#